data_5ba5774b34ee14295ac8d9e9c106cc06
#
_entry.id   5ba5774b34ee14295ac8d9e9c106cc06
#
_cell.length_a   1.000
_cell.length_b   1.000
_cell.length_c   1.000
_cell.angle_alpha   90.00
_cell.angle_beta   90.00
_cell.angle_gamma   90.00
#
_symmetry.space_group_name_H-M   'P 1'
#
loop_
_entity.id
_entity.type
_entity.pdbx_description
1 polymer ?
#
loop_
_entity_poly.entity_id
_entity_poly.type
_entity_poly.pdbx_seq_one_letter_code
_entity_poly.pdbx_strand_id
1 'polypeptide(L)'
;MADNRKMWEDLGMNLQTHDMLCEVLPQAFGDVYLSQDNRPDGMDYFNMVVADIHGIRPAELVEFQKKGGKVVGSFCIHVPDEVVVAGGAIATGLCSGSQFWVPGGEKVLPTATCPLIKASLGARFDKTCPFFRLCDLFTGETACDGKKKAWEILAEDAPMYIMDIPQMKRPEDYTKWSNEIKNYIKRIEELTGNKITESSLKAAIVLLNNKRKALQRLNNFRKLENIPISGKDVLLIHQIAFYDDPARFTSMVNKLCDELDKRKTEDVSVFKKGTKRILLTGTPLSIPNWKVHHIIETSGGAVICEEMCTGIRYCEALVKETGNTMDELIDNLTERYLGHINCACFTPNKSRIEDIIRLAKEYKADGVIDLNLKFCSIYDSEGYFVERELQKAGIPCLGIETDYTDEDAEQLKTRIGAFIEMLA
;
A
#
# COMPACT_ATOMS: atom_id res chain seq x y z
N MET A 1 -15.43 -23.08 2.05
CA MET A 1 -15.22 -21.83 2.82
C MET A 1 -15.78 -22.07 4.21
N ALA A 2 -15.01 -21.82 5.28
CA ALA A 2 -15.55 -21.86 6.63
C ALA A 2 -16.69 -20.82 6.74
N ASP A 3 -17.71 -21.14 7.54
CA ASP A 3 -18.77 -20.18 7.82
C ASP A 3 -18.21 -19.08 8.76
N ASN A 4 -17.75 -17.98 8.16
CA ASN A 4 -17.21 -16.84 8.89
C ASN A 4 -18.30 -15.94 9.50
N ARG A 5 -19.60 -16.23 9.25
CA ARG A 5 -20.70 -15.37 9.65
C ARG A 5 -20.75 -15.15 11.15
N LYS A 6 -20.57 -16.24 11.93
CA LYS A 6 -20.53 -16.13 13.39
C LYS A 6 -19.40 -15.23 13.90
N MET A 7 -18.22 -15.31 13.29
CA MET A 7 -17.10 -14.42 13.62
C MET A 7 -17.47 -12.96 13.36
N TRP A 8 -18.10 -12.67 12.21
CA TRP A 8 -18.51 -11.29 11.86
C TRP A 8 -19.59 -10.75 12.79
N GLU A 9 -20.54 -11.61 13.20
CA GLU A 9 -21.54 -11.27 14.25
C GLU A 9 -20.87 -10.91 15.57
N ASP A 10 -19.94 -11.74 16.04
CA ASP A 10 -19.21 -11.54 17.29
C ASP A 10 -18.36 -10.27 17.27
N LEU A 11 -17.85 -9.87 16.11
CA LEU A 11 -17.14 -8.61 15.86
C LEU A 11 -18.08 -7.40 15.80
N GLY A 12 -19.39 -7.60 15.86
CA GLY A 12 -20.41 -6.53 15.78
C GLY A 12 -20.44 -5.86 14.40
N MET A 13 -20.20 -6.61 13.32
CA MET A 13 -20.28 -6.10 11.96
C MET A 13 -21.72 -5.88 11.51
N ASN A 14 -21.91 -4.93 10.61
CA ASN A 14 -23.19 -4.75 9.89
C ASN A 14 -23.26 -5.78 8.76
N LEU A 15 -23.84 -6.94 9.05
CA LEU A 15 -23.86 -8.07 8.10
C LEU A 15 -24.66 -7.77 6.84
N GLN A 16 -25.77 -7.04 6.93
CA GLN A 16 -26.58 -6.73 5.75
C GLN A 16 -25.76 -5.93 4.72
N THR A 17 -25.05 -4.91 5.18
CA THR A 17 -24.19 -4.09 4.30
C THR A 17 -22.92 -4.85 3.89
N HIS A 18 -22.37 -5.70 4.77
CA HIS A 18 -21.23 -6.54 4.44
C HIS A 18 -21.54 -7.60 3.38
N ASP A 19 -22.71 -8.20 3.41
CA ASP A 19 -23.16 -9.19 2.41
C ASP A 19 -23.19 -8.54 1.00
N MET A 20 -23.66 -7.29 0.89
CA MET A 20 -23.64 -6.55 -0.39
C MET A 20 -22.20 -6.35 -0.93
N LEU A 21 -21.23 -6.07 -0.04
CA LEU A 21 -19.81 -5.97 -0.45
C LEU A 21 -19.28 -7.32 -0.95
N CYS A 22 -19.62 -8.42 -0.27
CA CYS A 22 -19.22 -9.77 -0.65
C CYS A 22 -19.83 -10.25 -1.97
N GLU A 23 -20.96 -9.69 -2.40
CA GLU A 23 -21.57 -9.99 -3.71
C GLU A 23 -20.83 -9.28 -4.86
N VAL A 24 -20.37 -8.04 -4.66
CA VAL A 24 -19.76 -7.21 -5.71
C VAL A 24 -18.28 -7.51 -5.93
N LEU A 25 -17.53 -7.73 -4.85
CA LEU A 25 -16.08 -7.89 -4.91
C LEU A 25 -15.60 -9.08 -5.80
N PRO A 26 -16.22 -10.27 -5.76
CA PRO A 26 -15.81 -11.39 -6.60
C PRO A 26 -15.99 -11.12 -8.09
N GLN A 27 -17.02 -10.40 -8.50
CA GLN A 27 -17.24 -10.03 -9.90
C GLN A 27 -16.14 -9.06 -10.36
N ALA A 28 -15.90 -7.98 -9.63
CA ALA A 28 -14.84 -7.03 -9.96
C ALA A 28 -13.45 -7.69 -10.02
N PHE A 29 -13.18 -8.64 -9.11
CA PHE A 29 -11.94 -9.42 -9.12
C PHE A 29 -11.87 -10.33 -10.34
N GLY A 30 -12.96 -11.01 -10.69
CA GLY A 30 -13.06 -11.87 -11.88
C GLY A 30 -12.76 -11.09 -13.16
N ASP A 31 -13.39 -9.94 -13.34
CA ASP A 31 -13.25 -9.10 -14.52
C ASP A 31 -11.82 -8.54 -14.69
N VAL A 32 -11.16 -8.18 -13.60
CA VAL A 32 -9.82 -7.57 -13.64
C VAL A 32 -8.71 -8.61 -13.69
N TYR A 33 -8.80 -9.68 -12.89
CA TYR A 33 -7.70 -10.61 -12.65
C TYR A 33 -7.87 -11.96 -13.33
N LEU A 34 -9.05 -12.60 -13.23
CA LEU A 34 -9.24 -13.94 -13.77
C LEU A 34 -9.44 -13.95 -15.30
N SER A 35 -9.71 -12.79 -15.90
CA SER A 35 -9.77 -12.60 -17.35
C SER A 35 -8.39 -12.50 -18.04
N GLN A 36 -7.30 -12.48 -17.28
CA GLN A 36 -5.95 -12.37 -17.83
C GLN A 36 -5.47 -13.70 -18.41
N ASP A 37 -4.91 -13.65 -19.61
CA ASP A 37 -4.22 -14.78 -20.22
C ASP A 37 -2.81 -14.96 -19.63
N ASN A 38 -2.33 -16.22 -19.61
CA ASN A 38 -0.95 -16.55 -19.30
C ASN A 38 -0.44 -16.05 -17.92
N ARG A 39 -1.33 -15.99 -16.93
CA ARG A 39 -0.95 -15.66 -15.54
C ARG A 39 -0.04 -16.75 -14.96
N PRO A 40 0.92 -16.38 -14.07
CA PRO A 40 1.68 -17.37 -13.30
C PRO A 40 0.77 -18.20 -12.38
N ASP A 41 1.04 -19.50 -12.25
CA ASP A 41 0.29 -20.42 -11.35
C ASP A 41 0.45 -20.02 -9.87
N GLY A 42 1.60 -19.49 -9.50
CA GLY A 42 1.86 -18.96 -8.15
C GLY A 42 0.95 -17.85 -7.70
N MET A 43 0.14 -17.26 -8.62
CA MET A 43 -0.89 -16.29 -8.28
C MET A 43 -2.09 -16.90 -7.55
N ASP A 44 -2.28 -18.21 -7.56
CA ASP A 44 -3.41 -18.90 -6.91
C ASP A 44 -3.48 -18.59 -5.40
N TYR A 45 -2.33 -18.54 -4.74
CA TYR A 45 -2.28 -18.13 -3.33
C TYR A 45 -2.85 -16.73 -3.10
N PHE A 46 -2.42 -15.77 -3.91
CA PHE A 46 -2.86 -14.37 -3.77
C PHE A 46 -4.32 -14.19 -4.17
N ASN A 47 -4.79 -14.95 -5.15
CA ASN A 47 -6.21 -15.01 -5.52
C ASN A 47 -7.06 -15.51 -4.34
N MET A 48 -6.63 -16.57 -3.65
CA MET A 48 -7.31 -17.12 -2.47
C MET A 48 -7.35 -16.08 -1.32
N VAL A 49 -6.24 -15.39 -1.05
CA VAL A 49 -6.18 -14.37 0.02
C VAL A 49 -7.19 -13.25 -0.24
N VAL A 50 -7.36 -12.80 -1.49
CA VAL A 50 -8.31 -11.74 -1.83
C VAL A 50 -9.75 -12.27 -1.86
N ALA A 51 -9.97 -13.48 -2.39
CA ALA A 51 -11.30 -14.10 -2.44
C ALA A 51 -11.90 -14.31 -1.03
N ASP A 52 -11.06 -14.50 -0.02
CA ASP A 52 -11.48 -14.66 1.38
C ASP A 52 -10.85 -13.60 2.31
N ILE A 53 -10.69 -12.37 1.81
CA ILE A 53 -10.00 -11.29 2.53
C ILE A 53 -10.65 -10.98 3.89
N HIS A 54 -11.95 -11.18 4.04
CA HIS A 54 -12.68 -10.98 5.29
C HIS A 54 -12.86 -12.28 6.11
N GLY A 55 -12.26 -13.38 5.71
CA GLY A 55 -12.37 -14.70 6.34
C GLY A 55 -11.09 -15.18 6.99
N ILE A 56 -10.17 -15.79 6.23
CA ILE A 56 -9.00 -16.51 6.76
C ILE A 56 -8.15 -15.62 7.69
N ARG A 57 -7.70 -14.47 7.20
CA ARG A 57 -6.82 -13.62 8.01
C ARG A 57 -7.52 -13.02 9.22
N PRO A 58 -8.73 -12.46 9.14
CA PRO A 58 -9.49 -12.08 10.33
C PRO A 58 -9.68 -13.19 11.36
N ALA A 59 -9.94 -14.43 10.94
CA ALA A 59 -10.05 -15.57 11.85
C ALA A 59 -8.74 -15.85 12.60
N GLU A 60 -7.59 -15.77 11.92
CA GLU A 60 -6.27 -15.87 12.57
C GLU A 60 -6.07 -14.76 13.61
N LEU A 61 -6.47 -13.53 13.31
CA LEU A 61 -6.38 -12.40 14.23
C LEU A 61 -7.29 -12.58 15.45
N VAL A 62 -8.52 -13.08 15.27
CA VAL A 62 -9.43 -13.44 16.37
C VAL A 62 -8.79 -14.48 17.29
N GLU A 63 -8.23 -15.57 16.73
CA GLU A 63 -7.57 -16.60 17.51
C GLU A 63 -6.32 -16.08 18.24
N PHE A 64 -5.60 -15.15 17.65
CA PHE A 64 -4.48 -14.48 18.30
C PHE A 64 -4.94 -13.62 19.48
N GLN A 65 -6.02 -12.85 19.35
CA GLN A 65 -6.60 -12.04 20.42
C GLN A 65 -7.17 -12.90 21.57
N LYS A 66 -7.80 -14.04 21.26
CA LYS A 66 -8.27 -14.99 22.29
C LYS A 66 -7.13 -15.49 23.20
N LYS A 67 -5.91 -15.51 22.69
CA LYS A 67 -4.68 -15.87 23.45
C LYS A 67 -4.03 -14.67 24.14
N GLY A 68 -4.69 -13.51 24.18
CA GLY A 68 -4.18 -12.27 24.78
C GLY A 68 -3.33 -11.41 23.84
N GLY A 69 -3.20 -11.79 22.57
CA GLY A 69 -2.48 -11.00 21.56
C GLY A 69 -3.17 -9.68 21.24
N LYS A 70 -2.44 -8.75 20.65
CA LYS A 70 -2.92 -7.42 20.26
C LYS A 70 -2.75 -7.17 18.77
N VAL A 71 -3.71 -6.48 18.17
CA VAL A 71 -3.70 -6.11 16.75
C VAL A 71 -3.61 -4.59 16.64
N VAL A 72 -2.65 -4.10 15.86
CA VAL A 72 -2.43 -2.67 15.60
C VAL A 72 -2.67 -2.40 14.12
N GLY A 73 -3.62 -1.52 13.83
CA GLY A 73 -3.91 -1.08 12.47
C GLY A 73 -3.19 0.21 12.11
N SER A 74 -2.61 0.29 10.92
CA SER A 74 -1.90 1.48 10.45
C SER A 74 -2.44 1.99 9.11
N PHE A 75 -2.42 3.33 8.94
CA PHE A 75 -2.94 4.00 7.74
C PHE A 75 -1.82 4.46 6.79
N CYS A 76 -0.56 4.22 7.12
CA CYS A 76 0.55 4.71 6.31
C CYS A 76 1.82 3.88 6.48
N ILE A 77 2.60 3.83 5.41
CA ILE A 77 3.93 3.19 5.40
C ILE A 77 5.00 3.93 6.24
N HIS A 78 4.70 5.10 6.76
CA HIS A 78 5.57 5.79 7.72
C HIS A 78 5.49 5.22 9.14
N VAL A 79 4.44 4.47 9.46
CA VAL A 79 4.33 3.77 10.74
C VAL A 79 5.31 2.59 10.75
N PRO A 80 6.25 2.51 11.73
CA PRO A 80 7.23 1.44 11.76
C PRO A 80 6.61 0.15 12.32
N ASP A 81 6.19 -0.75 11.43
CA ASP A 81 5.63 -2.07 11.77
C ASP A 81 6.61 -2.91 12.61
N GLU A 82 7.92 -2.65 12.51
CA GLU A 82 8.95 -3.29 13.33
C GLU A 82 8.70 -3.09 14.83
N VAL A 83 8.23 -1.93 15.22
CA VAL A 83 7.92 -1.63 16.64
C VAL A 83 6.73 -2.47 17.10
N VAL A 84 5.69 -2.59 16.26
CA VAL A 84 4.50 -3.39 16.56
C VAL A 84 4.87 -4.86 16.73
N VAL A 85 5.62 -5.41 15.77
CA VAL A 85 6.08 -6.82 15.76
C VAL A 85 7.02 -7.09 16.94
N ALA A 86 7.96 -6.17 17.24
CA ALA A 86 8.89 -6.31 18.36
C ALA A 86 8.19 -6.36 19.72
N GLY A 87 7.06 -5.67 19.85
CA GLY A 87 6.19 -5.73 21.02
C GLY A 87 5.32 -6.99 21.12
N GLY A 88 5.41 -7.89 20.14
CA GLY A 88 4.60 -9.12 20.11
C GLY A 88 3.16 -8.91 19.63
N ALA A 89 2.86 -7.78 18.99
CA ALA A 89 1.57 -7.51 18.35
C ALA A 89 1.61 -7.82 16.84
N ILE A 90 0.43 -7.93 16.23
CA ILE A 90 0.30 -8.04 14.78
C ILE A 90 -0.03 -6.68 14.19
N ALA A 91 0.76 -6.26 13.17
CA ALA A 91 0.48 -5.08 12.37
C ALA A 91 -0.42 -5.43 11.17
N THR A 92 -1.39 -4.57 10.85
CA THR A 92 -2.25 -4.69 9.67
C THR A 92 -2.51 -3.32 9.04
N GLY A 93 -2.60 -3.27 7.70
CA GLY A 93 -2.98 -2.05 6.99
C GLY A 93 -4.49 -1.78 7.06
N LEU A 94 -4.88 -0.51 7.06
CA LEU A 94 -6.28 -0.09 7.21
C LEU A 94 -6.80 0.82 6.09
N CYS A 95 -6.01 1.09 5.06
CA CYS A 95 -6.47 1.90 3.95
C CYS A 95 -7.49 1.15 3.09
N SER A 96 -8.62 1.81 2.77
CA SER A 96 -9.70 1.27 1.94
C SER A 96 -9.78 1.99 0.60
N GLY A 97 -9.87 1.27 -0.50
CA GLY A 97 -9.83 1.79 -1.87
C GLY A 97 -11.14 1.60 -2.64
N SER A 98 -12.30 1.64 -1.98
CA SER A 98 -13.60 1.39 -2.62
C SER A 98 -14.58 2.52 -2.42
N GLN A 99 -15.34 2.84 -3.48
CA GLN A 99 -16.49 3.75 -3.44
C GLN A 99 -17.55 3.28 -2.44
N PHE A 100 -17.63 1.99 -2.18
CA PHE A 100 -18.58 1.42 -1.24
C PHE A 100 -18.56 2.07 0.15
N TRP A 101 -17.37 2.47 0.63
CA TRP A 101 -17.20 3.09 1.95
C TRP A 101 -17.20 4.63 1.95
N VAL A 102 -17.09 5.26 0.78
CA VAL A 102 -17.04 6.74 0.70
C VAL A 102 -18.25 7.41 1.34
N PRO A 103 -19.53 6.96 1.12
CA PRO A 103 -20.67 7.59 1.76
C PRO A 103 -20.67 7.50 3.29
N GLY A 104 -20.10 6.42 3.85
CA GLY A 104 -19.92 6.27 5.30
C GLY A 104 -18.99 7.34 5.89
N GLY A 105 -17.92 7.65 5.18
CA GLY A 105 -16.99 8.72 5.57
C GLY A 105 -17.58 10.14 5.39
N GLU A 106 -18.42 10.34 4.40
CA GLU A 106 -19.08 11.64 4.13
C GLU A 106 -20.13 12.02 5.20
N LYS A 107 -20.51 11.10 6.09
CA LYS A 107 -21.33 11.41 7.26
C LYS A 107 -20.62 12.38 8.23
N VAL A 108 -19.28 12.38 8.23
CA VAL A 108 -18.46 13.16 9.17
C VAL A 108 -17.40 14.02 8.48
N LEU A 109 -17.11 13.80 7.21
CA LEU A 109 -16.14 14.55 6.44
C LEU A 109 -16.80 15.30 5.28
N PRO A 110 -16.27 16.47 4.89
CA PRO A 110 -16.73 17.18 3.69
C PRO A 110 -16.58 16.32 2.43
N THR A 111 -17.50 16.46 1.48
CA THR A 111 -17.44 15.79 0.17
C THR A 111 -16.11 16.06 -0.56
N ALA A 112 -15.56 17.27 -0.44
CA ALA A 112 -14.27 17.68 -0.98
C ALA A 112 -13.06 17.13 -0.17
N THR A 113 -13.20 15.98 0.48
CA THR A 113 -12.10 15.26 1.12
C THR A 113 -11.64 14.11 0.25
N CYS A 114 -10.33 13.82 0.26
CA CYS A 114 -9.73 12.70 -0.46
C CYS A 114 -10.52 11.38 -0.25
N PRO A 115 -10.90 10.66 -1.33
CA PRO A 115 -11.70 9.45 -1.22
C PRO A 115 -11.03 8.34 -0.40
N LEU A 116 -9.70 8.27 -0.36
CA LEU A 116 -8.96 7.32 0.50
C LEU A 116 -9.27 7.55 1.99
N ILE A 117 -9.31 8.80 2.41
CA ILE A 117 -9.61 9.16 3.81
C ILE A 117 -11.09 8.87 4.11
N LYS A 118 -11.99 9.28 3.22
CA LYS A 118 -13.43 9.03 3.37
C LYS A 118 -13.72 7.51 3.44
N ALA A 119 -13.18 6.73 2.52
CA ALA A 119 -13.38 5.29 2.50
C ALA A 119 -12.82 4.60 3.74
N SER A 120 -11.65 5.04 4.26
CA SER A 120 -11.07 4.47 5.47
C SER A 120 -11.94 4.74 6.71
N LEU A 121 -12.49 5.94 6.86
CA LEU A 121 -13.42 6.23 7.95
C LEU A 121 -14.75 5.50 7.77
N GLY A 122 -15.27 5.45 6.53
CA GLY A 122 -16.51 4.74 6.20
C GLY A 122 -16.43 3.25 6.53
N ALA A 123 -15.33 2.59 6.24
CA ALA A 123 -15.12 1.17 6.57
C ALA A 123 -15.23 0.91 8.10
N ARG A 124 -14.79 1.86 8.92
CA ARG A 124 -14.95 1.82 10.38
C ARG A 124 -16.39 2.10 10.80
N PHE A 125 -16.98 3.22 10.36
CA PHE A 125 -18.27 3.70 10.85
C PHE A 125 -19.44 2.85 10.35
N ASP A 126 -19.37 2.32 9.12
CA ASP A 126 -20.38 1.41 8.59
C ASP A 126 -20.24 -0.02 9.14
N LYS A 127 -19.17 -0.30 9.90
CA LYS A 127 -18.89 -1.59 10.55
C LYS A 127 -18.86 -2.76 9.57
N THR A 128 -18.28 -2.58 8.39
CA THR A 128 -18.30 -3.57 7.31
C THR A 128 -16.95 -4.21 7.02
N CYS A 129 -15.88 -3.74 7.65
CA CYS A 129 -14.55 -4.32 7.49
C CYS A 129 -14.07 -4.97 8.81
N PRO A 130 -13.79 -6.29 8.84
CA PRO A 130 -13.38 -6.99 10.04
C PRO A 130 -12.02 -6.49 10.57
N PHE A 131 -11.10 -6.06 9.72
CA PHE A 131 -9.81 -5.51 10.18
C PHE A 131 -9.99 -4.27 11.07
N PHE A 132 -10.92 -3.37 10.72
CA PHE A 132 -11.25 -2.22 11.55
C PHE A 132 -11.96 -2.60 12.87
N ARG A 133 -12.59 -3.78 12.93
CA ARG A 133 -13.24 -4.27 14.16
C ARG A 133 -12.27 -4.99 15.08
N LEU A 134 -11.17 -5.52 14.53
CA LEU A 134 -10.16 -6.30 15.25
C LEU A 134 -9.03 -5.46 15.86
N CYS A 135 -8.83 -4.20 15.43
CA CYS A 135 -7.74 -3.41 15.97
C CYS A 135 -7.93 -2.98 17.41
N ASP A 136 -6.97 -3.30 18.29
CA ASP A 136 -6.87 -2.81 19.66
C ASP A 136 -6.30 -1.39 19.71
N LEU A 137 -5.55 -0.97 18.68
CA LEU A 137 -5.00 0.37 18.52
C LEU A 137 -4.97 0.72 17.03
N PHE A 138 -5.35 1.93 16.71
CA PHE A 138 -5.18 2.53 15.40
C PHE A 138 -3.99 3.49 15.41
N THR A 139 -3.14 3.42 14.41
CA THR A 139 -2.01 4.35 14.26
C THR A 139 -2.14 5.11 12.96
N GLY A 140 -2.25 6.41 13.06
CA GLY A 140 -2.25 7.35 11.95
C GLY A 140 -1.07 8.30 12.03
N GLU A 141 -0.85 9.06 10.98
CA GLU A 141 0.25 10.01 10.88
C GLU A 141 -0.23 11.36 10.33
N THR A 142 0.55 12.41 10.56
CA THR A 142 0.20 13.78 10.18
C THR A 142 0.70 14.16 8.78
N ALA A 143 0.63 13.23 7.80
CA ALA A 143 1.16 13.44 6.45
C ALA A 143 0.39 14.48 5.63
N CYS A 144 -0.88 14.74 5.93
CA CYS A 144 -1.66 15.82 5.31
C CYS A 144 -2.75 16.34 6.24
N ASP A 145 -3.30 17.51 5.93
CA ASP A 145 -4.33 18.16 6.76
C ASP A 145 -5.61 17.34 6.86
N GLY A 146 -6.02 16.69 5.78
CA GLY A 146 -7.19 15.80 5.77
C GLY A 146 -7.03 14.64 6.74
N LYS A 147 -5.87 13.98 6.74
CA LYS A 147 -5.57 12.88 7.67
C LYS A 147 -5.53 13.36 9.12
N LYS A 148 -4.81 14.45 9.42
CA LYS A 148 -4.74 15.00 10.78
C LYS A 148 -6.13 15.17 11.41
N LYS A 149 -7.07 15.73 10.66
CA LYS A 149 -8.43 15.97 11.16
C LYS A 149 -9.30 14.71 11.16
N ALA A 150 -9.12 13.83 10.19
CA ALA A 150 -9.79 12.54 10.18
C ALA A 150 -9.41 11.67 11.38
N TRP A 151 -8.14 11.74 11.81
CA TRP A 151 -7.67 10.98 12.99
C TRP A 151 -8.25 11.51 14.31
N GLU A 152 -8.47 12.82 14.44
CA GLU A 152 -9.18 13.39 15.59
C GLU A 152 -10.62 12.86 15.68
N ILE A 153 -11.33 12.80 14.53
CA ILE A 153 -12.70 12.25 14.46
C ILE A 153 -12.68 10.73 14.79
N LEU A 154 -11.72 9.99 14.24
CA LEU A 154 -11.61 8.55 14.51
C LEU A 154 -11.29 8.28 16.00
N ALA A 155 -10.54 9.15 16.66
CA ALA A 155 -10.17 9.04 18.06
C ALA A 155 -11.38 9.13 19.01
N GLU A 156 -12.50 9.70 18.58
CA GLU A 156 -13.76 9.72 19.36
C GLU A 156 -14.44 8.33 19.40
N ASP A 157 -14.16 7.46 18.41
CA ASP A 157 -14.79 6.13 18.25
C ASP A 157 -13.83 4.96 18.53
N ALA A 158 -12.51 5.19 18.54
CA ALA A 158 -11.52 4.11 18.65
C ALA A 158 -10.22 4.56 19.31
N PRO A 159 -9.49 3.65 20.00
CA PRO A 159 -8.16 3.94 20.53
C PRO A 159 -7.21 4.33 19.39
N MET A 160 -6.75 5.58 19.38
CA MET A 160 -5.92 6.15 18.32
C MET A 160 -4.59 6.65 18.86
N TYR A 161 -3.51 6.37 18.16
CA TYR A 161 -2.19 7.00 18.32
C TYR A 161 -1.83 7.76 17.04
N ILE A 162 -1.53 9.05 17.18
CA ILE A 162 -1.22 9.91 16.03
C ILE A 162 0.27 10.24 16.07
N MET A 163 1.03 9.75 15.09
CA MET A 163 2.44 10.04 14.93
C MET A 163 2.62 11.38 14.20
N ASP A 164 3.38 12.28 14.80
CA ASP A 164 3.65 13.60 14.22
C ASP A 164 4.85 13.57 13.28
N ILE A 165 4.59 13.36 11.97
CA ILE A 165 5.62 13.34 10.94
C ILE A 165 6.19 14.75 10.73
N PRO A 166 7.53 14.95 10.79
CA PRO A 166 8.18 16.15 10.31
C PRO A 166 7.92 16.35 8.82
N GLN A 167 7.65 17.58 8.41
CA GLN A 167 7.39 17.90 7.00
C GLN A 167 8.66 18.27 6.21
N MET A 168 9.80 18.28 6.86
CA MET A 168 11.11 18.51 6.26
C MET A 168 12.07 17.40 6.69
N LYS A 169 13.27 17.36 6.08
CA LYS A 169 14.30 16.36 6.37
C LYS A 169 15.61 17.03 6.83
N ARG A 170 15.49 17.93 7.81
CA ARG A 170 16.61 18.62 8.44
C ARG A 170 17.14 17.82 9.64
N PRO A 171 18.34 18.08 10.17
CA PRO A 171 18.86 17.36 11.35
C PRO A 171 17.92 17.35 12.56
N GLU A 172 17.25 18.47 12.85
CA GLU A 172 16.25 18.57 13.92
C GLU A 172 15.00 17.72 13.67
N ASP A 173 14.63 17.51 12.40
CA ASP A 173 13.49 16.68 12.00
C ASP A 173 13.78 15.18 12.22
N TYR A 174 15.03 14.74 12.01
CA TYR A 174 15.46 13.38 12.36
C TYR A 174 15.41 13.16 13.87
N THR A 175 15.85 14.15 14.67
CA THR A 175 15.74 14.09 16.14
C THR A 175 14.29 14.01 16.58
N LYS A 176 13.40 14.81 15.98
CA LYS A 176 11.96 14.78 16.26
C LYS A 176 11.37 13.40 15.94
N TRP A 177 11.69 12.84 14.78
CA TRP A 177 11.16 11.54 14.35
C TRP A 177 11.69 10.38 15.19
N SER A 178 12.98 10.40 15.58
CA SER A 178 13.58 9.44 16.51
C SER A 178 12.83 9.44 17.85
N ASN A 179 12.52 10.62 18.39
CA ASN A 179 11.73 10.74 19.63
C ASN A 179 10.31 10.23 19.44
N GLU A 180 9.68 10.46 18.28
CA GLU A 180 8.35 9.94 17.98
C GLU A 180 8.35 8.41 17.93
N ILE A 181 9.37 7.78 17.35
CA ILE A 181 9.54 6.31 17.38
C ILE A 181 9.71 5.82 18.83
N LYS A 182 10.50 6.52 19.67
CA LYS A 182 10.65 6.19 21.11
C LYS A 182 9.31 6.26 21.86
N ASN A 183 8.49 7.24 21.56
CA ASN A 183 7.14 7.36 22.15
C ASN A 183 6.23 6.24 21.65
N TYR A 184 6.33 5.89 20.37
CA TYR A 184 5.57 4.78 19.80
C TYR A 184 5.97 3.43 20.43
N ILE A 185 7.26 3.20 20.67
CA ILE A 185 7.75 2.03 21.44
C ILE A 185 7.04 1.94 22.79
N LYS A 186 7.04 3.02 23.57
CA LYS A 186 6.34 3.06 24.87
C LYS A 186 4.86 2.75 24.74
N ARG A 187 4.20 3.32 23.72
CA ARG A 187 2.77 3.08 23.48
C ARG A 187 2.48 1.62 23.16
N ILE A 188 3.32 0.95 22.37
CA ILE A 188 3.17 -0.48 22.07
C ILE A 188 3.47 -1.34 23.31
N GLU A 189 4.48 -1.00 24.12
CA GLU A 189 4.75 -1.68 25.39
C GLU A 189 3.56 -1.59 26.35
N GLU A 190 2.93 -0.42 26.49
CA GLU A 190 1.72 -0.21 27.28
C GLU A 190 0.55 -1.06 26.77
N LEU A 191 0.36 -1.15 25.46
CA LEU A 191 -0.72 -1.91 24.84
C LEU A 191 -0.58 -3.42 25.07
N THR A 192 0.64 -3.92 24.90
CA THR A 192 0.91 -5.36 24.91
C THR A 192 1.31 -5.90 26.27
N GLY A 193 1.80 -5.04 27.16
CA GLY A 193 2.44 -5.44 28.42
C GLY A 193 3.85 -6.02 28.25
N ASN A 194 4.37 -6.10 27.02
CA ASN A 194 5.67 -6.65 26.72
C ASN A 194 6.72 -5.53 26.59
N LYS A 195 7.95 -5.79 27.09
CA LYS A 195 9.08 -4.89 26.86
C LYS A 195 9.71 -5.17 25.49
N ILE A 196 9.94 -4.09 24.74
CA ILE A 196 10.67 -4.16 23.46
C ILE A 196 12.16 -4.10 23.78
N THR A 197 12.86 -5.18 23.43
CA THR A 197 14.30 -5.33 23.63
C THR A 197 15.04 -5.17 22.31
N GLU A 198 16.37 -4.94 22.38
CA GLU A 198 17.22 -4.92 21.19
C GLU A 198 17.08 -6.21 20.38
N SER A 199 16.96 -7.35 21.05
CA SER A 199 16.78 -8.66 20.41
C SER A 199 15.45 -8.74 19.66
N SER A 200 14.34 -8.35 20.30
CA SER A 200 13.01 -8.40 19.65
C SER A 200 12.91 -7.40 18.50
N LEU A 201 13.50 -6.21 18.63
CA LEU A 201 13.50 -5.22 17.56
C LEU A 201 14.36 -5.65 16.37
N LYS A 202 15.55 -6.23 16.60
CA LYS A 202 16.37 -6.84 15.54
C LYS A 202 15.63 -7.97 14.80
N ALA A 203 14.97 -8.85 15.52
CA ALA A 203 14.19 -9.94 14.91
C ALA A 203 13.06 -9.39 14.03
N ALA A 204 12.36 -8.36 14.48
CA ALA A 204 11.31 -7.68 13.70
C ALA A 204 11.88 -7.00 12.46
N ILE A 205 13.02 -6.31 12.57
CA ILE A 205 13.73 -5.70 11.42
C ILE A 205 14.06 -6.76 10.37
N VAL A 206 14.67 -7.89 10.78
CA VAL A 206 15.01 -8.97 9.85
C VAL A 206 13.77 -9.55 9.17
N LEU A 207 12.70 -9.80 9.93
CA LEU A 207 11.43 -10.33 9.40
C LEU A 207 10.87 -9.41 8.30
N LEU A 208 10.76 -8.12 8.59
CA LEU A 208 10.15 -7.16 7.67
C LEU A 208 11.09 -6.80 6.50
N ASN A 209 12.39 -6.81 6.71
CA ASN A 209 13.36 -6.70 5.61
C ASN A 209 13.27 -7.88 4.66
N ASN A 210 13.07 -9.11 5.15
CA ASN A 210 12.87 -10.27 4.28
C ASN A 210 11.61 -10.12 3.41
N LYS A 211 10.53 -9.58 3.97
CA LYS A 211 9.32 -9.22 3.19
C LYS A 211 9.62 -8.19 2.10
N ARG A 212 10.37 -7.12 2.44
CA ARG A 212 10.78 -6.10 1.46
C ARG A 212 11.70 -6.67 0.38
N LYS A 213 12.69 -7.50 0.74
CA LYS A 213 13.59 -8.17 -0.20
C LYS A 213 12.83 -9.06 -1.19
N ALA A 214 11.80 -9.78 -0.72
CA ALA A 214 10.95 -10.60 -1.60
C ALA A 214 10.19 -9.72 -2.61
N LEU A 215 9.63 -8.59 -2.18
CA LEU A 215 8.98 -7.61 -3.07
C LEU A 215 9.97 -6.96 -4.04
N GLN A 216 11.20 -6.67 -3.61
CA GLN A 216 12.25 -6.18 -4.50
C GLN A 216 12.58 -7.22 -5.59
N ARG A 217 12.71 -8.50 -5.22
CA ARG A 217 12.92 -9.59 -6.18
C ARG A 217 11.79 -9.65 -7.20
N LEU A 218 10.55 -9.59 -6.74
CA LEU A 218 9.36 -9.56 -7.60
C LEU A 218 9.38 -8.37 -8.56
N ASN A 219 9.63 -7.16 -8.06
CA ASN A 219 9.67 -5.95 -8.89
C ASN A 219 10.74 -6.01 -9.99
N ASN A 220 11.87 -6.68 -9.76
CA ASN A 220 12.95 -6.79 -10.73
C ASN A 220 12.54 -7.56 -12.00
N PHE A 221 11.56 -8.45 -11.96
CA PHE A 221 11.06 -9.13 -13.16
C PHE A 221 10.42 -8.16 -14.17
N ARG A 222 9.91 -7.03 -13.71
CA ARG A 222 9.32 -6.01 -14.58
C ARG A 222 10.37 -5.11 -15.28
N LYS A 223 11.67 -5.26 -14.95
CA LYS A 223 12.78 -4.61 -15.69
C LYS A 223 13.17 -5.38 -16.96
N LEU A 224 12.75 -6.64 -17.10
CA LEU A 224 13.04 -7.48 -18.23
C LEU A 224 12.36 -6.97 -19.50
N GLU A 225 12.88 -7.31 -20.69
CA GLU A 225 12.24 -7.04 -21.97
C GLU A 225 10.97 -7.88 -22.10
N ASN A 226 11.08 -9.18 -21.87
CA ASN A 226 9.95 -10.11 -21.77
C ASN A 226 9.49 -10.18 -20.32
N ILE A 227 8.36 -9.54 -20.01
CA ILE A 227 7.85 -9.37 -18.66
C ILE A 227 6.99 -10.59 -18.29
N PRO A 228 7.38 -11.43 -17.32
CA PRO A 228 6.71 -12.70 -17.03
C PRO A 228 5.47 -12.60 -16.13
N ILE A 229 5.16 -11.40 -15.61
CA ILE A 229 4.03 -11.12 -14.72
C ILE A 229 3.45 -9.73 -15.01
N SER A 230 2.12 -9.56 -14.94
CA SER A 230 1.46 -8.28 -15.19
C SER A 230 1.66 -7.28 -14.03
N GLY A 231 1.56 -5.97 -14.33
CA GLY A 231 1.55 -4.93 -13.30
C GLY A 231 0.34 -5.04 -12.38
N LYS A 232 -0.82 -5.49 -12.90
CA LYS A 232 -2.00 -5.79 -12.07
C LYS A 232 -1.69 -6.83 -10.99
N ASP A 233 -1.09 -7.95 -11.36
CA ASP A 233 -0.73 -9.01 -10.41
C ASP A 233 0.27 -8.52 -9.37
N VAL A 234 1.25 -7.73 -9.77
CA VAL A 234 2.21 -7.14 -8.83
C VAL A 234 1.53 -6.14 -7.89
N LEU A 235 0.60 -5.31 -8.39
CA LEU A 235 -0.20 -4.43 -7.52
C LEU A 235 -0.97 -5.24 -6.47
N LEU A 236 -1.64 -6.33 -6.89
CA LEU A 236 -2.38 -7.21 -5.97
C LEU A 236 -1.48 -7.74 -4.85
N ILE A 237 -0.29 -8.21 -5.20
CA ILE A 237 0.70 -8.71 -4.24
C ILE A 237 1.14 -7.59 -3.28
N HIS A 238 1.43 -6.39 -3.78
CA HIS A 238 1.75 -5.25 -2.93
C HIS A 238 0.61 -4.85 -1.99
N GLN A 239 -0.64 -4.93 -2.44
CA GLN A 239 -1.79 -4.68 -1.60
C GLN A 239 -1.92 -5.73 -0.48
N ILE A 240 -1.76 -7.01 -0.79
CA ILE A 240 -1.82 -8.13 0.17
C ILE A 240 -0.70 -8.02 1.21
N ALA A 241 0.46 -7.46 0.86
CA ALA A 241 1.58 -7.30 1.78
C ALA A 241 1.24 -6.57 3.08
N PHE A 242 0.16 -5.76 3.10
CA PHE A 242 -0.29 -5.02 4.28
C PHE A 242 -1.25 -5.81 5.20
N TYR A 243 -1.76 -6.95 4.75
CA TYR A 243 -2.79 -7.71 5.48
C TYR A 243 -2.33 -9.10 5.91
N ASP A 244 -1.50 -9.76 5.12
CA ASP A 244 -1.11 -11.14 5.35
C ASP A 244 -0.03 -11.27 6.43
N ASP A 245 0.17 -12.49 6.92
CA ASP A 245 1.30 -12.82 7.80
C ASP A 245 2.63 -12.59 7.08
N PRO A 246 3.56 -11.80 7.62
CA PRO A 246 4.77 -11.40 6.91
C PRO A 246 5.70 -12.56 6.55
N ALA A 247 5.76 -13.63 7.36
CA ALA A 247 6.62 -14.79 7.07
C ALA A 247 6.01 -15.67 5.96
N ARG A 248 4.71 -15.94 6.05
CA ARG A 248 3.95 -16.68 5.03
C ARG A 248 3.98 -15.92 3.70
N PHE A 249 3.66 -14.63 3.72
CA PHE A 249 3.70 -13.76 2.56
C PHE A 249 5.08 -13.80 1.87
N THR A 250 6.15 -13.62 2.64
CA THR A 250 7.53 -13.69 2.13
C THR A 250 7.81 -15.03 1.43
N SER A 251 7.40 -16.13 2.05
CA SER A 251 7.56 -17.47 1.48
C SER A 251 6.81 -17.61 0.15
N MET A 252 5.57 -17.13 0.08
CA MET A 252 4.73 -17.26 -1.12
C MET A 252 5.20 -16.36 -2.26
N VAL A 253 5.65 -15.13 -1.96
CA VAL A 253 6.28 -14.24 -2.96
C VAL A 253 7.57 -14.89 -3.52
N ASN A 254 8.40 -15.48 -2.67
CA ASN A 254 9.61 -16.17 -3.14
C ASN A 254 9.30 -17.37 -4.02
N LYS A 255 8.29 -18.19 -3.69
CA LYS A 255 7.84 -19.31 -4.54
C LYS A 255 7.36 -18.83 -5.90
N LEU A 256 6.58 -17.75 -5.93
CA LEU A 256 6.19 -17.12 -7.19
C LEU A 256 7.42 -16.63 -7.98
N CYS A 257 8.37 -15.99 -7.31
CA CYS A 257 9.61 -15.56 -7.97
C CYS A 257 10.43 -16.72 -8.54
N ASP A 258 10.43 -17.91 -7.89
CA ASP A 258 11.08 -19.11 -8.42
C ASP A 258 10.40 -19.61 -9.71
N GLU A 259 9.08 -19.49 -9.81
CA GLU A 259 8.34 -19.72 -11.04
C GLU A 259 8.68 -18.67 -12.12
N LEU A 260 8.72 -17.39 -11.73
CA LEU A 260 9.06 -16.30 -12.65
C LEU A 260 10.49 -16.43 -13.21
N ASP A 261 11.45 -16.98 -12.43
CA ASP A 261 12.79 -17.29 -12.93
C ASP A 261 12.77 -18.39 -14.02
N LYS A 262 11.88 -19.38 -13.91
CA LYS A 262 11.66 -20.38 -14.98
C LYS A 262 11.04 -19.74 -16.20
N ARG A 263 9.96 -18.96 -16.02
CA ARG A 263 9.29 -18.21 -17.12
C ARG A 263 10.27 -17.29 -17.85
N LYS A 264 11.17 -16.62 -17.12
CA LYS A 264 12.26 -15.84 -17.70
C LYS A 264 13.19 -16.69 -18.57
N THR A 265 13.58 -17.90 -18.09
CA THR A 265 14.47 -18.82 -18.83
C THR A 265 13.80 -19.33 -20.10
N GLU A 266 12.49 -19.54 -20.07
CA GLU A 266 11.65 -19.98 -21.17
C GLU A 266 11.20 -18.83 -22.08
N ASP A 267 11.68 -17.62 -21.81
CA ASP A 267 11.37 -16.37 -22.59
C ASP A 267 9.86 -16.03 -22.62
N VAL A 268 9.12 -16.41 -21.57
CA VAL A 268 7.68 -16.15 -21.45
C VAL A 268 7.43 -14.69 -21.13
N SER A 269 6.51 -14.06 -21.87
CA SER A 269 6.00 -12.73 -21.59
C SER A 269 4.48 -12.75 -21.49
N VAL A 270 3.91 -11.98 -20.55
CA VAL A 270 2.45 -11.75 -20.46
C VAL A 270 1.99 -10.61 -21.37
N PHE A 271 2.93 -9.87 -21.94
CA PHE A 271 2.65 -8.78 -22.87
C PHE A 271 3.18 -9.09 -24.27
N LYS A 272 2.55 -8.51 -25.29
CA LYS A 272 3.02 -8.58 -26.66
C LYS A 272 4.31 -7.78 -26.83
N LYS A 273 5.15 -8.18 -27.78
CA LYS A 273 6.34 -7.41 -28.14
C LYS A 273 5.96 -5.99 -28.57
N GLY A 274 6.64 -4.99 -28.04
CA GLY A 274 6.37 -3.58 -28.34
C GLY A 274 5.26 -2.94 -27.50
N THR A 275 4.70 -3.65 -26.52
CA THR A 275 3.80 -3.05 -25.52
C THR A 275 4.51 -1.92 -24.78
N LYS A 276 3.86 -0.76 -24.66
CA LYS A 276 4.44 0.45 -24.04
C LYS A 276 4.59 0.29 -22.54
N ARG A 277 5.74 0.65 -22.04
CA ARG A 277 6.16 0.49 -20.64
C ARG A 277 5.77 1.73 -19.83
N ILE A 278 4.84 1.60 -18.90
CA ILE A 278 4.28 2.72 -18.15
C ILE A 278 4.71 2.63 -16.68
N LEU A 279 5.34 3.71 -16.18
CA LEU A 279 5.55 3.92 -14.76
C LEU A 279 4.36 4.69 -14.18
N LEU A 280 3.80 4.21 -13.09
CA LEU A 280 2.81 4.95 -12.30
C LEU A 280 3.47 5.63 -11.12
N THR A 281 3.14 6.90 -10.89
CA THR A 281 3.49 7.64 -9.67
C THR A 281 2.25 8.30 -9.09
N GLY A 282 2.30 8.78 -7.86
CA GLY A 282 1.20 9.52 -7.24
C GLY A 282 0.62 8.90 -5.96
N THR A 283 -0.70 9.01 -5.82
CA THR A 283 -1.44 8.55 -4.64
C THR A 283 -1.48 7.03 -4.52
N PRO A 284 -1.50 6.47 -3.29
CA PRO A 284 -1.52 5.02 -3.10
C PRO A 284 -2.83 4.38 -3.60
N LEU A 285 -2.71 3.17 -4.12
CA LEU A 285 -3.80 2.35 -4.62
C LEU A 285 -4.15 1.26 -3.59
N SER A 286 -5.03 1.59 -2.65
CA SER A 286 -5.50 0.62 -1.66
C SER A 286 -6.49 -0.37 -2.27
N ILE A 287 -6.53 -1.58 -1.75
CA ILE A 287 -7.47 -2.62 -2.21
C ILE A 287 -8.93 -2.17 -1.98
N PRO A 288 -9.85 -2.38 -2.94
CA PRO A 288 -9.76 -3.00 -4.24
C PRO A 288 -9.63 -1.99 -5.41
N ASN A 289 -8.83 -0.94 -5.29
CA ASN A 289 -8.66 0.03 -6.37
C ASN A 289 -7.71 -0.53 -7.44
N TRP A 290 -8.27 -1.10 -8.51
CA TRP A 290 -7.56 -1.73 -9.63
C TRP A 290 -7.82 -1.03 -10.97
N LYS A 291 -8.71 -0.05 -11.00
CA LYS A 291 -9.25 0.62 -12.20
C LYS A 291 -8.16 1.09 -13.16
N VAL A 292 -7.20 1.87 -12.67
CA VAL A 292 -6.19 2.49 -13.54
C VAL A 292 -5.23 1.46 -14.13
N HIS A 293 -4.79 0.46 -13.34
CA HIS A 293 -3.97 -0.64 -13.86
C HIS A 293 -4.71 -1.44 -14.94
N HIS A 294 -5.99 -1.73 -14.69
CA HIS A 294 -6.82 -2.45 -15.68
C HIS A 294 -6.95 -1.66 -16.98
N ILE A 295 -7.23 -0.36 -16.90
CA ILE A 295 -7.34 0.51 -18.07
C ILE A 295 -6.03 0.57 -18.86
N ILE A 296 -4.88 0.77 -18.20
CA ILE A 296 -3.57 0.83 -18.86
C ILE A 296 -3.29 -0.48 -19.62
N GLU A 297 -3.42 -1.62 -18.92
CA GLU A 297 -3.02 -2.92 -19.50
C GLU A 297 -4.00 -3.43 -20.57
N THR A 298 -5.27 -3.03 -20.52
CA THR A 298 -6.25 -3.31 -21.58
C THR A 298 -6.17 -2.32 -22.74
N SER A 299 -5.52 -1.16 -22.57
CA SER A 299 -5.29 -0.15 -23.61
C SER A 299 -3.94 -0.30 -24.34
N GLY A 300 -3.21 -1.40 -24.12
CA GLY A 300 -1.94 -1.68 -24.82
C GLY A 300 -0.69 -1.17 -24.09
N GLY A 301 -0.78 -0.78 -22.82
CA GLY A 301 0.36 -0.49 -21.95
C GLY A 301 0.69 -1.66 -21.03
N ALA A 302 1.88 -1.64 -20.44
CA ALA A 302 2.32 -2.53 -19.38
C ALA A 302 2.74 -1.68 -18.17
N VAL A 303 2.12 -1.85 -17.03
CA VAL A 303 2.56 -1.17 -15.80
C VAL A 303 3.81 -1.88 -15.28
N ILE A 304 4.96 -1.20 -15.37
CA ILE A 304 6.26 -1.81 -15.03
C ILE A 304 6.79 -1.39 -13.67
N CYS A 305 6.27 -0.32 -13.09
CA CYS A 305 6.72 0.21 -11.81
C CYS A 305 5.64 1.10 -11.20
N GLU A 306 5.41 1.00 -9.90
CA GLU A 306 4.60 1.93 -9.10
C GLU A 306 5.50 2.68 -8.11
N GLU A 307 5.78 3.96 -8.38
CA GLU A 307 6.42 4.87 -7.41
C GLU A 307 5.35 5.40 -6.45
N MET A 308 4.83 4.55 -5.56
CA MET A 308 3.81 4.88 -4.56
C MET A 308 3.89 3.97 -3.34
N CYS A 309 3.05 4.22 -2.32
CA CYS A 309 3.04 3.45 -1.07
C CYS A 309 2.71 1.96 -1.28
N THR A 310 1.83 1.65 -2.24
CA THR A 310 1.47 0.29 -2.67
C THR A 310 2.36 -0.20 -3.82
N GLY A 311 3.63 0.12 -3.77
CA GLY A 311 4.63 -0.20 -4.78
C GLY A 311 6.04 -0.08 -4.22
N ILE A 312 6.96 0.45 -5.03
CA ILE A 312 8.40 0.49 -4.72
C ILE A 312 8.73 1.29 -3.47
N ARG A 313 8.03 2.40 -3.20
CA ARG A 313 8.29 3.26 -2.03
C ARG A 313 8.22 2.49 -0.71
N TYR A 314 7.38 1.46 -0.61
CA TYR A 314 7.31 0.60 0.58
C TYR A 314 8.53 -0.30 0.76
N CYS A 315 9.06 -0.85 -0.33
CA CYS A 315 10.03 -1.95 -0.24
C CYS A 315 11.46 -1.60 -0.68
N GLU A 316 11.70 -0.46 -1.34
CA GLU A 316 13.02 -0.14 -1.91
C GLU A 316 14.09 0.00 -0.82
N ALA A 317 13.82 0.75 0.23
CA ALA A 317 14.76 0.92 1.32
C ALA A 317 14.55 -0.12 2.43
N LEU A 318 15.63 -0.72 2.88
CA LEU A 318 15.68 -1.62 4.03
C LEU A 318 16.09 -0.86 5.29
N VAL A 319 15.66 -1.34 6.45
CA VAL A 319 16.25 -0.92 7.73
C VAL A 319 17.62 -1.56 7.85
N LYS A 320 18.65 -0.82 8.28
CA LYS A 320 19.95 -1.40 8.56
C LYS A 320 19.83 -2.45 9.69
N GLU A 321 20.34 -3.65 9.45
CA GLU A 321 20.26 -4.78 10.40
C GLU A 321 21.39 -4.73 11.45
N THR A 322 22.35 -3.79 11.31
CA THR A 322 23.44 -3.56 12.25
C THR A 322 23.00 -2.62 13.37
N GLY A 323 23.62 -2.73 14.52
CA GLY A 323 23.33 -1.95 15.73
C GLY A 323 23.28 -2.85 16.96
N ASN A 324 23.82 -2.43 18.10
CA ASN A 324 23.90 -3.22 19.32
C ASN A 324 23.13 -2.60 20.48
N THR A 325 22.73 -1.35 20.35
CA THR A 325 21.97 -0.61 21.34
C THR A 325 20.59 -0.25 20.80
N MET A 326 19.65 0.01 21.67
CA MET A 326 18.29 0.46 21.29
C MET A 326 18.34 1.76 20.50
N ASP A 327 19.20 2.72 20.89
CA ASP A 327 19.32 4.00 20.17
C ASP A 327 19.83 3.81 18.74
N GLU A 328 20.85 2.95 18.51
CA GLU A 328 21.32 2.64 17.15
C GLU A 328 20.23 1.99 16.27
N LEU A 329 19.39 1.13 16.84
CA LEU A 329 18.29 0.51 16.11
C LEU A 329 17.18 1.53 15.78
N ILE A 330 16.88 2.44 16.71
CA ILE A 330 15.94 3.55 16.48
C ILE A 330 16.49 4.50 15.43
N ASP A 331 17.78 4.80 15.42
CA ASP A 331 18.41 5.62 14.38
C ASP A 331 18.31 4.95 13.00
N ASN A 332 18.48 3.64 12.92
CA ASN A 332 18.27 2.88 11.67
C ASN A 332 16.81 2.93 11.19
N LEU A 333 15.84 2.84 12.09
CA LEU A 333 14.43 3.04 11.77
C LEU A 333 14.17 4.48 11.32
N THR A 334 14.71 5.47 12.05
CA THR A 334 14.58 6.90 11.73
C THR A 334 15.09 7.18 10.32
N GLU A 335 16.27 6.69 9.98
CA GLU A 335 16.87 6.87 8.66
C GLU A 335 15.99 6.25 7.56
N ARG A 336 15.52 5.02 7.76
CA ARG A 336 14.65 4.37 6.76
C ARG A 336 13.32 5.10 6.60
N TYR A 337 12.66 5.46 7.69
CA TYR A 337 11.29 5.96 7.65
C TYR A 337 11.20 7.46 7.32
N LEU A 338 12.16 8.27 7.74
CA LEU A 338 12.22 9.69 7.38
C LEU A 338 13.12 9.93 6.17
N GLY A 339 14.30 9.33 6.13
CA GLY A 339 15.31 9.57 5.09
C GLY A 339 14.92 9.03 3.73
N HIS A 340 14.39 7.79 3.69
CA HIS A 340 14.21 7.05 2.44
C HIS A 340 12.76 6.95 1.94
N ILE A 341 11.74 7.30 2.73
CA ILE A 341 10.38 7.40 2.22
C ILE A 341 10.17 8.82 1.66
N ASN A 342 10.19 8.94 0.32
CA ASN A 342 9.98 10.20 -0.37
C ASN A 342 8.50 10.36 -0.71
N CYS A 343 7.71 10.90 0.22
CA CYS A 343 6.28 11.15 0.07
C CYS A 343 6.03 12.61 -0.28
N ALA A 344 4.94 12.93 -0.98
CA ALA A 344 4.52 14.29 -1.28
C ALA A 344 4.29 15.18 -0.03
N CYS A 345 4.22 14.59 1.17
CA CYS A 345 4.09 15.36 2.42
C CYS A 345 5.35 16.15 2.79
N PHE A 346 6.50 15.87 2.18
CA PHE A 346 7.75 16.59 2.48
C PHE A 346 7.93 17.84 1.62
N THR A 347 8.58 18.86 2.18
CA THR A 347 8.90 20.10 1.48
C THR A 347 10.27 20.65 1.94
N PRO A 348 11.21 20.97 1.00
CA PRO A 348 11.19 20.66 -0.43
C PRO A 348 11.32 19.14 -0.70
N ASN A 349 10.73 18.65 -1.80
CA ASN A 349 10.70 17.21 -2.11
C ASN A 349 11.39 16.85 -3.44
N LYS A 350 12.60 17.35 -3.65
CA LYS A 350 13.39 17.03 -4.85
C LYS A 350 13.71 15.54 -4.96
N SER A 351 13.94 14.87 -3.83
CA SER A 351 14.28 13.45 -3.80
C SER A 351 13.22 12.56 -4.45
N ARG A 352 11.91 12.87 -4.26
CA ARG A 352 10.85 12.12 -4.93
C ARG A 352 10.90 12.26 -6.45
N ILE A 353 11.12 13.49 -6.94
CA ILE A 353 11.23 13.74 -8.38
C ILE A 353 12.45 13.01 -8.97
N GLU A 354 13.57 13.04 -8.27
CA GLU A 354 14.79 12.30 -8.65
C GLU A 354 14.54 10.79 -8.68
N ASP A 355 13.78 10.25 -7.72
CA ASP A 355 13.37 8.84 -7.70
C ASP A 355 12.50 8.49 -8.91
N ILE A 356 11.49 9.31 -9.25
CA ILE A 356 10.63 9.06 -10.42
C ILE A 356 11.47 9.00 -11.69
N ILE A 357 12.39 9.97 -11.90
CA ILE A 357 13.28 10.02 -13.08
C ILE A 357 14.22 8.81 -13.09
N ARG A 358 14.80 8.46 -11.95
CA ARG A 358 15.69 7.30 -11.81
C ARG A 358 14.96 6.00 -12.14
N LEU A 359 13.78 5.80 -11.55
CA LEU A 359 12.97 4.61 -11.78
C LEU A 359 12.47 4.51 -13.23
N ALA A 360 12.07 5.63 -13.85
CA ALA A 360 11.69 5.64 -15.25
C ALA A 360 12.83 5.13 -16.15
N LYS A 361 14.06 5.55 -15.89
CA LYS A 361 15.25 5.07 -16.61
C LYS A 361 15.57 3.60 -16.31
N GLU A 362 15.54 3.22 -15.03
CA GLU A 362 15.88 1.88 -14.55
C GLU A 362 14.91 0.82 -15.09
N TYR A 363 13.62 1.14 -15.11
CA TYR A 363 12.57 0.25 -15.65
C TYR A 363 12.33 0.45 -17.14
N LYS A 364 13.10 1.32 -17.82
CA LYS A 364 12.96 1.62 -19.25
C LYS A 364 11.51 2.01 -19.60
N ALA A 365 10.95 2.94 -18.83
CA ALA A 365 9.60 3.44 -19.08
C ALA A 365 9.56 4.26 -20.37
N ASP A 366 8.57 4.00 -21.23
CA ASP A 366 8.27 4.82 -22.39
C ASP A 366 7.53 6.09 -21.99
N GLY A 367 6.75 6.03 -20.88
CA GLY A 367 6.04 7.16 -20.32
C GLY A 367 5.70 6.98 -18.84
N VAL A 368 5.36 8.10 -18.21
CA VAL A 368 4.94 8.16 -16.80
C VAL A 368 3.49 8.62 -16.73
N ILE A 369 2.69 7.99 -15.87
CA ILE A 369 1.36 8.48 -15.49
C ILE A 369 1.41 8.93 -14.04
N ASP A 370 1.15 10.23 -13.80
CA ASP A 370 0.98 10.80 -12.46
C ASP A 370 -0.48 10.71 -12.06
N LEU A 371 -0.77 9.78 -11.15
CA LEU A 371 -2.11 9.40 -10.72
C LEU A 371 -2.46 10.07 -9.41
N ASN A 372 -3.44 10.99 -9.43
CA ASN A 372 -3.92 11.68 -8.27
C ASN A 372 -5.38 11.30 -7.95
N LEU A 373 -5.66 11.02 -6.69
CA LEU A 373 -7.03 10.92 -6.22
C LEU A 373 -7.62 12.32 -6.09
N LYS A 374 -8.86 12.52 -6.52
CA LYS A 374 -9.58 13.79 -6.36
C LYS A 374 -9.43 14.32 -4.93
N PHE A 375 -9.23 15.61 -4.79
CA PHE A 375 -9.06 16.31 -3.51
C PHE A 375 -7.79 15.90 -2.71
N CYS A 376 -6.83 15.21 -3.32
CA CYS A 376 -5.53 14.97 -2.69
C CYS A 376 -4.59 16.15 -2.95
N SER A 377 -4.76 17.24 -2.21
CA SER A 377 -4.10 18.54 -2.47
C SER A 377 -2.57 18.45 -2.51
N ILE A 378 -1.95 17.57 -1.72
CA ILE A 378 -0.48 17.48 -1.68
C ILE A 378 0.09 16.84 -2.95
N TYR A 379 -0.51 15.75 -3.45
CA TYR A 379 -0.06 15.13 -4.70
C TYR A 379 -0.45 15.96 -5.91
N ASP A 380 -1.65 16.52 -5.93
CA ASP A 380 -2.11 17.38 -7.01
C ASP A 380 -1.21 18.63 -7.18
N SER A 381 -0.88 19.30 -6.07
CA SER A 381 0.03 20.44 -6.10
C SER A 381 1.47 20.07 -6.49
N GLU A 382 1.96 18.90 -6.06
CA GLU A 382 3.29 18.42 -6.42
C GLU A 382 3.37 17.97 -7.89
N GLY A 383 2.24 17.57 -8.50
CA GLY A 383 2.13 17.23 -9.92
C GLY A 383 2.71 18.30 -10.85
N TYR A 384 2.62 19.59 -10.49
CA TYR A 384 3.31 20.66 -11.20
C TYR A 384 4.82 20.45 -11.35
N PHE A 385 5.47 19.98 -10.27
CA PHE A 385 6.92 19.72 -10.30
C PHE A 385 7.21 18.41 -11.03
N VAL A 386 6.38 17.38 -10.85
CA VAL A 386 6.51 16.09 -11.53
C VAL A 386 6.48 16.29 -13.03
N GLU A 387 5.45 16.94 -13.57
CA GLU A 387 5.30 17.20 -15.00
C GLU A 387 6.48 18.00 -15.55
N ARG A 388 6.82 19.11 -14.89
CA ARG A 388 7.88 20.02 -15.34
C ARG A 388 9.25 19.35 -15.39
N GLU A 389 9.63 18.58 -14.36
CA GLU A 389 10.96 17.97 -14.31
C GLU A 389 11.06 16.72 -15.19
N LEU A 390 9.98 15.97 -15.39
CA LEU A 390 9.91 14.89 -16.36
C LEU A 390 10.04 15.42 -17.80
N GLN A 391 9.37 16.54 -18.10
CA GLN A 391 9.50 17.21 -19.39
C GLN A 391 10.96 17.64 -19.66
N LYS A 392 11.65 18.23 -18.68
CA LYS A 392 13.07 18.57 -18.80
C LYS A 392 13.97 17.34 -19.00
N ALA A 393 13.59 16.21 -18.41
CA ALA A 393 14.30 14.94 -18.58
C ALA A 393 13.97 14.22 -19.90
N GLY A 394 13.07 14.78 -20.72
CA GLY A 394 12.61 14.18 -21.99
C GLY A 394 11.74 12.93 -21.80
N ILE A 395 11.08 12.80 -20.64
CA ILE A 395 10.22 11.67 -20.33
C ILE A 395 8.75 12.12 -20.47
N PRO A 396 7.97 11.50 -21.40
CA PRO A 396 6.54 11.80 -21.54
C PRO A 396 5.79 11.55 -20.25
N CYS A 397 4.89 12.50 -19.87
CA CYS A 397 4.09 12.42 -18.66
C CYS A 397 2.63 12.75 -18.94
N LEU A 398 1.72 11.95 -18.36
CA LEU A 398 0.28 12.19 -18.36
C LEU A 398 -0.20 12.33 -16.91
N GLY A 399 -0.66 13.52 -16.51
CA GLY A 399 -1.38 13.69 -15.24
C GLY A 399 -2.84 13.24 -15.37
N ILE A 400 -3.31 12.42 -14.44
CA ILE A 400 -4.71 12.01 -14.34
C ILE A 400 -5.22 12.22 -12.92
N GLU A 401 -6.47 12.67 -12.82
CA GLU A 401 -7.20 12.76 -11.56
C GLU A 401 -8.40 11.82 -11.62
N THR A 402 -8.64 11.05 -10.55
CA THR A 402 -9.72 10.07 -10.47
C THR A 402 -10.22 9.87 -9.04
N ASP A 403 -11.29 9.14 -8.87
CA ASP A 403 -11.79 8.66 -7.58
C ASP A 403 -12.09 7.16 -7.62
N TYR A 404 -12.90 6.66 -6.71
CA TYR A 404 -13.26 5.24 -6.65
C TYR A 404 -14.53 4.87 -7.42
N THR A 405 -15.19 5.85 -8.08
CA THR A 405 -16.34 5.57 -8.96
C THR A 405 -15.87 5.07 -10.32
N ASP A 406 -16.77 4.43 -11.07
CA ASP A 406 -16.52 4.05 -12.46
C ASP A 406 -16.99 5.11 -13.46
N GLU A 407 -17.53 6.24 -12.98
CA GLU A 407 -18.14 7.28 -13.82
C GLU A 407 -17.12 7.92 -14.80
N ASP A 408 -15.83 7.95 -14.44
CA ASP A 408 -14.75 8.51 -15.26
C ASP A 408 -13.98 7.45 -16.07
N ALA A 409 -14.35 6.16 -15.99
CA ALA A 409 -13.59 5.06 -16.56
C ALA A 409 -13.39 5.20 -18.08
N GLU A 410 -14.42 5.53 -18.85
CA GLU A 410 -14.33 5.72 -20.30
C GLU A 410 -13.51 6.97 -20.67
N GLN A 411 -13.61 8.04 -19.89
CA GLN A 411 -12.75 9.23 -20.09
C GLN A 411 -11.28 8.89 -19.84
N LEU A 412 -10.99 8.17 -18.75
CA LEU A 412 -9.63 7.71 -18.43
C LEU A 412 -9.09 6.80 -19.53
N LYS A 413 -9.89 5.84 -20.01
CA LYS A 413 -9.53 4.95 -21.10
C LYS A 413 -9.15 5.70 -22.36
N THR A 414 -9.94 6.71 -22.74
CA THR A 414 -9.65 7.55 -23.89
C THR A 414 -8.33 8.32 -23.72
N ARG A 415 -8.12 8.97 -22.56
CA ARG A 415 -6.90 9.74 -22.29
C ARG A 415 -5.65 8.86 -22.21
N ILE A 416 -5.74 7.74 -21.51
CA ILE A 416 -4.64 6.78 -21.35
C ILE A 416 -4.32 6.11 -22.69
N GLY A 417 -5.34 5.69 -23.45
CA GLY A 417 -5.16 5.11 -24.77
C GLY A 417 -4.45 6.06 -25.73
N ALA A 418 -4.91 7.31 -25.83
CA ALA A 418 -4.27 8.33 -26.64
C ALA A 418 -2.81 8.60 -26.20
N PHE A 419 -2.54 8.64 -24.90
CA PHE A 419 -1.18 8.78 -24.39
C PHE A 419 -0.28 7.61 -24.81
N ILE A 420 -0.76 6.36 -24.65
CA ILE A 420 -0.01 5.16 -25.04
C ILE A 420 0.29 5.16 -26.55
N GLU A 421 -0.69 5.56 -27.40
CA GLU A 421 -0.51 5.67 -28.85
C GLU A 421 0.51 6.74 -29.25
N MET A 422 0.65 7.80 -28.48
CA MET A 422 1.63 8.87 -28.71
C MET A 422 3.07 8.48 -28.34
N LEU A 423 3.26 7.44 -27.53
CA LEU A 423 4.59 6.97 -27.14
C LEU A 423 5.24 6.26 -28.35
N ALA A 424 6.26 6.84 -28.92
CA ALA A 424 6.91 6.37 -30.15
C ALA A 424 7.68 5.05 -29.96
#